data_ce716b8a572b6eee9bf64f912ea9242d
#
_entry.id   ce716b8a572b6eee9bf64f912ea9242d
#
_cell.length_a   1.000
_cell.length_b   1.000
_cell.length_c   1.000
_cell.angle_alpha   90.00
_cell.angle_beta   90.00
_cell.angle_gamma   90.00
#
_symmetry.space_group_name_H-M   'P 1'
#
loop_
_entity.id
_entity.type
_entity.pdbx_description
1 polymer ?
#
loop_
_entity_poly.entity_id
_entity_poly.type
_entity_poly.pdbx_seq_one_letter_code
_entity_poly.pdbx_strand_id
1 'polypeptide(L)'
;MDLLIERAEALGLRVAFSDLGRRHGEMHSSGIVFINHRRTVCRQRVTLAHELGHWHHRHDWSREHDKAHDERQADQYAARLLITMHNYEIAERLVGEHPGALAGELGVTRRLVELRRGDFDREPRILEMDEWRMA
;
A
#
# COMPACT_ATOMS: atom_id res chain seq x y z
N MET A 1 -6.07 5.56 8.63
CA MET A 1 -7.05 5.38 7.51
C MET A 1 -7.54 6.70 6.93
N ASP A 2 -7.81 7.69 7.75
CA ASP A 2 -8.33 9.00 7.27
C ASP A 2 -7.39 9.70 6.29
N LEU A 3 -6.09 9.73 6.58
CA LEU A 3 -5.10 10.32 5.66
C LEU A 3 -5.05 9.60 4.31
N LEU A 4 -5.24 8.29 4.33
CA LEU A 4 -5.24 7.49 3.11
C LEU A 4 -6.49 7.76 2.27
N ILE A 5 -7.64 7.93 2.93
CA ILE A 5 -8.89 8.32 2.27
C ILE A 5 -8.75 9.72 1.67
N GLU A 6 -8.20 10.66 2.40
CA GLU A 6 -7.93 12.02 1.89
C GLU A 6 -7.04 12.00 0.65
N ARG A 7 -6.02 11.14 0.66
CA ARG A 7 -5.15 10.98 -0.51
C ARG A 7 -5.92 10.43 -1.72
N ALA A 8 -6.80 9.45 -1.49
CA ALA A 8 -7.65 8.91 -2.55
C ALA A 8 -8.56 10.00 -3.14
N GLU A 9 -9.18 10.79 -2.28
CA GLU A 9 -10.05 11.90 -2.70
C GLU A 9 -9.28 12.96 -3.48
N ALA A 10 -8.06 13.27 -3.07
CA ALA A 10 -7.19 14.20 -3.78
C ALA A 10 -6.83 13.70 -5.19
N LEU A 11 -6.85 12.39 -5.42
CA LEU A 11 -6.63 11.77 -6.73
C LEU A 11 -7.92 11.66 -7.56
N GLY A 12 -9.03 12.18 -7.05
CA GLY A 12 -10.33 12.14 -7.74
C GLY A 12 -11.13 10.86 -7.49
N LEU A 13 -10.72 10.05 -6.52
CA LEU A 13 -11.42 8.82 -6.15
C LEU A 13 -12.39 9.06 -5.00
N ARG A 14 -13.41 8.24 -4.92
CA ARG A 14 -14.28 8.15 -3.75
C ARG A 14 -14.14 6.78 -3.11
N VAL A 15 -14.13 6.75 -1.77
CA VAL A 15 -13.98 5.53 -1.01
C VAL A 15 -15.31 5.21 -0.33
N ALA A 16 -15.79 4.00 -0.53
CA ALA A 16 -17.01 3.50 0.09
C ALA A 16 -16.74 2.17 0.79
N PHE A 17 -17.40 1.98 1.93
CA PHE A 17 -17.27 0.75 2.71
C PHE A 17 -18.52 -0.09 2.53
N SER A 18 -18.34 -1.37 2.26
CA SER A 18 -19.44 -2.29 1.97
C SER A 18 -19.06 -3.71 2.35
N ASP A 19 -20.05 -4.59 2.46
CA ASP A 19 -19.78 -6.02 2.61
C ASP A 19 -19.50 -6.59 1.21
N LEU A 20 -18.27 -6.98 0.97
CA LEU A 20 -17.83 -7.54 -0.31
C LEU A 20 -17.67 -9.08 -0.26
N GLY A 21 -18.20 -9.72 0.78
CA GLY A 21 -18.05 -11.16 0.94
C GLY A 21 -16.60 -11.55 1.15
N ARG A 22 -16.04 -12.36 0.24
CA ARG A 22 -14.66 -12.82 0.33
C ARG A 22 -13.64 -11.82 -0.20
N ARG A 23 -14.06 -10.84 -0.97
CA ARG A 23 -13.15 -9.85 -1.57
C ARG A 23 -12.73 -8.81 -0.54
N HIS A 24 -11.50 -8.36 -0.62
CA HIS A 24 -10.99 -7.30 0.26
C HIS A 24 -11.42 -5.92 -0.20
N GLY A 25 -11.41 -5.70 -1.49
CA GLY A 25 -11.76 -4.41 -2.10
C GLY A 25 -12.03 -4.56 -3.58
N GLU A 26 -12.50 -3.47 -4.19
CA GLU A 26 -12.89 -3.44 -5.58
C GLU A 26 -12.82 -2.01 -6.11
N MET A 27 -12.17 -1.82 -7.26
CA MET A 27 -12.10 -0.53 -7.94
C MET A 27 -13.07 -0.53 -9.10
N HIS A 28 -13.91 0.50 -9.18
CA HIS A 28 -14.79 0.70 -10.33
C HIS A 28 -14.24 1.77 -11.27
N SER A 29 -14.47 1.60 -12.56
CA SER A 29 -14.02 2.55 -13.59
C SER A 29 -14.57 3.96 -13.39
N SER A 30 -15.67 4.10 -12.66
CA SER A 30 -16.24 5.39 -12.28
C SER A 30 -15.43 6.17 -11.24
N GLY A 31 -14.37 5.58 -10.69
CA GLY A 31 -13.54 6.22 -9.68
C GLY A 31 -14.02 5.98 -8.25
N ILE A 32 -14.79 4.93 -8.02
CA ILE A 32 -15.21 4.52 -6.68
C ILE A 32 -14.40 3.30 -6.27
N VAL A 33 -13.79 3.38 -5.08
CA VAL A 33 -13.10 2.25 -4.44
C VAL A 33 -13.98 1.71 -3.33
N PHE A 34 -14.37 0.45 -3.43
CA PHE A 34 -15.11 -0.23 -2.38
C PHE A 34 -14.14 -1.01 -1.50
N ILE A 35 -14.24 -0.81 -0.19
CA ILE A 35 -13.42 -1.52 0.80
C ILE A 35 -14.35 -2.38 1.65
N ASN A 36 -13.97 -3.63 1.86
CA ASN A 36 -14.75 -4.55 2.67
C ASN A 36 -14.66 -4.16 4.15
N HIS A 37 -15.76 -3.64 4.69
CA HIS A 37 -15.81 -3.21 6.09
C HIS A 37 -15.70 -4.37 7.10
N ARG A 38 -15.86 -5.61 6.63
CA ARG A 38 -15.74 -6.82 7.47
C ARG A 38 -14.29 -7.21 7.75
N ARG A 39 -13.32 -6.60 7.05
CA ARG A 39 -11.90 -6.86 7.24
C ARG A 39 -11.35 -6.00 8.38
N THR A 40 -10.19 -6.41 8.91
CA THR A 40 -9.47 -5.61 9.91
C THR A 40 -9.07 -4.26 9.35
N VAL A 41 -8.84 -3.28 10.21
CA VAL A 41 -8.36 -1.95 9.79
C VAL A 41 -7.04 -2.06 9.03
N CYS A 42 -6.13 -2.92 9.49
CA CYS A 42 -4.87 -3.20 8.78
C CYS A 42 -5.15 -3.66 7.34
N ARG A 43 -6.02 -4.63 7.14
CA ARG A 43 -6.36 -5.14 5.82
C ARG A 43 -7.06 -4.08 4.96
N GLN A 44 -7.93 -3.29 5.56
CA GLN A 44 -8.59 -2.18 4.86
C GLN A 44 -7.58 -1.15 4.35
N ARG A 45 -6.61 -0.77 5.18
CA ARG A 45 -5.54 0.16 4.80
C ARG A 45 -4.71 -0.39 3.64
N VAL A 46 -4.25 -1.61 3.77
CA VAL A 46 -3.44 -2.26 2.73
C VAL A 46 -4.22 -2.36 1.43
N THR A 47 -5.48 -2.73 1.51
CA THR A 47 -6.36 -2.85 0.34
C THR A 47 -6.52 -1.50 -0.36
N LEU A 48 -6.81 -0.43 0.38
CA LEU A 48 -6.96 0.89 -0.22
C LEU A 48 -5.66 1.34 -0.89
N ALA A 49 -4.51 1.16 -0.22
CA ALA A 49 -3.22 1.52 -0.79
C ALA A 49 -2.93 0.73 -2.08
N HIS A 50 -3.28 -0.55 -2.11
CA HIS A 50 -3.16 -1.41 -3.28
C HIS A 50 -4.03 -0.90 -4.45
N GLU A 51 -5.28 -0.55 -4.17
CA GLU A 51 -6.17 0.00 -5.19
C GLU A 51 -5.67 1.36 -5.71
N LEU A 52 -5.10 2.19 -4.85
CA LEU A 52 -4.44 3.42 -5.28
C LEU A 52 -3.25 3.14 -6.21
N GLY A 53 -2.56 2.02 -6.00
CA GLY A 53 -1.50 1.57 -6.89
C GLY A 53 -2.02 1.25 -8.29
N HIS A 54 -3.12 0.54 -8.39
CA HIS A 54 -3.77 0.28 -9.69
C HIS A 54 -4.17 1.57 -10.38
N TRP A 55 -4.74 2.50 -9.65
CA TRP A 55 -5.13 3.81 -10.18
C TRP A 55 -3.94 4.62 -10.66
N HIS A 56 -2.86 4.66 -9.86
CA HIS A 56 -1.62 5.36 -10.17
C HIS A 56 -0.99 4.86 -11.48
N HIS A 57 -0.95 3.55 -11.66
CA HIS A 57 -0.40 2.91 -12.85
C HIS A 57 -1.39 2.85 -14.01
N ARG A 58 -2.62 3.32 -13.81
CA ARG A 58 -3.69 3.32 -14.82
C ARG A 58 -3.95 1.94 -15.39
N HIS A 59 -4.01 0.94 -14.52
CA HIS A 59 -4.31 -0.42 -14.93
C HIS A 59 -5.72 -0.51 -15.50
N ASP A 60 -5.84 -1.03 -16.71
CA ASP A 60 -7.10 -1.16 -17.42
C ASP A 60 -7.55 -2.61 -17.43
N TRP A 61 -8.65 -2.86 -16.76
CA TRP A 61 -9.22 -4.21 -16.62
C TRP A 61 -9.87 -4.72 -17.91
N SER A 62 -10.15 -3.87 -18.88
CA SER A 62 -10.78 -4.22 -20.14
C SER A 62 -9.79 -4.79 -21.17
N ARG A 63 -8.48 -4.68 -20.92
CA ARG A 63 -7.42 -5.17 -21.80
C ARG A 63 -6.81 -6.44 -21.24
N GLU A 64 -6.28 -7.27 -22.14
CA GLU A 64 -5.41 -8.37 -21.73
C GLU A 64 -4.10 -7.81 -21.22
N HIS A 65 -3.95 -7.76 -19.90
CA HIS A 65 -2.73 -7.39 -19.23
C HIS A 65 -2.12 -8.60 -18.53
N ASP A 66 -0.84 -8.52 -18.28
CA ASP A 66 -0.20 -9.40 -17.32
C ASP A 66 -0.70 -9.01 -15.93
N LYS A 67 -1.75 -9.68 -15.46
CA LYS A 67 -2.35 -9.43 -14.15
C LYS A 67 -1.32 -9.57 -13.02
N ALA A 68 -0.42 -10.53 -13.11
CA ALA A 68 0.59 -10.75 -12.09
C ALA A 68 1.53 -9.54 -12.01
N HIS A 69 1.89 -8.95 -13.14
CA HIS A 69 2.71 -7.74 -13.20
C HIS A 69 1.96 -6.54 -12.58
N ASP A 70 0.70 -6.35 -12.95
CA ASP A 70 -0.13 -5.27 -12.43
C ASP A 70 -0.33 -5.37 -10.92
N GLU A 71 -0.56 -6.58 -10.43
CA GLU A 71 -0.69 -6.84 -8.99
C GLU A 71 0.62 -6.54 -8.25
N ARG A 72 1.77 -6.93 -8.81
CA ARG A 72 3.07 -6.60 -8.21
C ARG A 72 3.32 -5.10 -8.17
N GLN A 73 2.97 -4.36 -9.23
CA GLN A 73 3.09 -2.90 -9.24
C GLN A 73 2.21 -2.25 -8.18
N ALA A 74 0.98 -2.74 -8.02
CA ALA A 74 0.06 -2.24 -7.01
C ALA A 74 0.56 -2.52 -5.60
N ASP A 75 1.08 -3.73 -5.35
CA ASP A 75 1.67 -4.08 -4.06
C ASP A 75 2.92 -3.25 -3.77
N GLN A 76 3.76 -3.02 -4.77
CA GLN A 76 4.96 -2.20 -4.63
C GLN A 76 4.61 -0.75 -4.29
N TYR A 77 3.58 -0.22 -4.94
CA TYR A 77 3.07 1.12 -4.65
C TYR A 77 2.56 1.20 -3.21
N ALA A 78 1.76 0.21 -2.79
CA ALA A 78 1.24 0.15 -1.43
C ALA A 78 2.36 0.08 -0.39
N ALA A 79 3.39 -0.73 -0.63
CA ALA A 79 4.54 -0.84 0.25
C ALA A 79 5.26 0.50 0.41
N ARG A 80 5.51 1.19 -0.69
CA ARG A 80 6.18 2.50 -0.67
C ARG A 80 5.35 3.59 -0.01
N LEU A 81 4.04 3.54 -0.20
CA LEU A 81 3.12 4.50 0.40
C LEU A 81 3.01 4.33 1.92
N LEU A 82 2.89 3.08 2.39
CA LEU A 82 2.63 2.78 3.80
C LEU A 82 3.90 2.63 4.64
N ILE A 83 5.01 2.28 4.03
CA ILE A 83 6.28 2.04 4.72
C ILE A 83 7.33 3.03 4.23
N THR A 84 7.54 4.10 5.00
CA THR A 84 8.62 5.05 4.76
C THR A 84 9.89 4.54 5.44
N MET A 85 11.06 5.04 5.01
CA MET A 85 12.31 4.73 5.70
C MET A 85 12.21 5.10 7.19
N HIS A 86 11.62 6.23 7.48
CA HIS A 86 11.47 6.73 8.85
C HIS A 86 10.64 5.79 9.73
N ASN A 87 9.42 5.42 9.31
CA ASN A 87 8.59 4.53 10.13
C ASN A 87 9.16 3.10 10.20
N TYR A 88 9.85 2.65 9.16
CA TYR A 88 10.54 1.38 9.16
C TYR A 88 11.65 1.34 10.20
N GLU A 89 12.49 2.36 10.26
CA GLU A 89 13.59 2.44 11.24
C GLU A 89 13.05 2.46 12.67
N ILE A 90 11.99 3.20 12.94
CA ILE A 90 11.36 3.23 14.26
C ILE A 90 10.83 1.85 14.64
N ALA A 91 10.12 1.19 13.73
CA ALA A 91 9.57 -0.13 13.96
C ALA A 91 10.68 -1.15 14.22
N GLU A 92 11.77 -1.10 13.46
CA GLU A 92 12.91 -2.01 13.63
C GLU A 92 13.56 -1.85 14.99
N ARG A 93 13.68 -0.63 15.50
CA ARG A 93 14.21 -0.38 16.85
C ARG A 93 13.29 -0.95 17.92
N LEU A 94 11.99 -0.94 17.72
CA LEU A 94 11.00 -1.40 18.69
C LEU A 94 10.85 -2.91 18.72
N VAL A 95 10.83 -3.57 17.57
CA VAL A 95 10.48 -4.99 17.46
C VAL A 95 11.52 -5.86 16.75
N GLY A 96 12.61 -5.27 16.27
CA GLY A 96 13.66 -6.01 15.57
C GLY A 96 13.36 -6.22 14.09
N GLU A 97 14.10 -7.13 13.46
CA GLU A 97 14.13 -7.30 12.01
C GLU A 97 13.17 -8.34 11.47
N HIS A 98 12.47 -9.08 12.31
CA HIS A 98 11.59 -10.15 11.85
C HIS A 98 10.42 -9.56 11.04
N PRO A 99 10.20 -10.00 9.77
CA PRO A 99 9.17 -9.41 8.92
C PRO A 99 7.76 -9.44 9.50
N GLY A 100 7.39 -10.51 10.17
CA GLY A 100 6.09 -10.62 10.83
C GLY A 100 5.92 -9.62 11.97
N ALA A 101 6.96 -9.42 12.78
CA ALA A 101 6.95 -8.44 13.87
C ALA A 101 6.85 -7.02 13.32
N LEU A 102 7.62 -6.71 12.27
CA LEU A 102 7.56 -5.41 11.60
C LEU A 102 6.19 -5.15 10.97
N ALA A 103 5.60 -6.16 10.35
CA ALA A 103 4.25 -6.05 9.78
C ALA A 103 3.23 -5.68 10.85
N GLY A 104 3.28 -6.33 12.01
CA GLY A 104 2.41 -6.02 13.14
C GLY A 104 2.59 -4.59 13.65
N GLU A 105 3.83 -4.15 13.81
CA GLU A 105 4.13 -2.80 14.30
C GLU A 105 3.74 -1.72 13.30
N LEU A 106 3.99 -1.94 12.01
CA LEU A 106 3.66 -0.98 10.94
C LEU A 106 2.19 -1.00 10.53
N GLY A 107 1.44 -2.00 10.96
CA GLY A 107 0.05 -2.16 10.55
C GLY A 107 -0.11 -2.47 9.07
N VAL A 108 0.77 -3.32 8.54
CA VAL A 108 0.77 -3.76 7.14
C VAL A 108 0.90 -5.27 7.07
N THR A 109 0.93 -5.83 5.87
CA THR A 109 1.17 -7.25 5.68
C THR A 109 2.67 -7.54 5.61
N ARG A 110 3.04 -8.78 5.94
CA ARG A 110 4.41 -9.27 5.80
C ARG A 110 4.93 -9.11 4.38
N ARG A 111 4.08 -9.36 3.38
CA ARG A 111 4.44 -9.18 1.97
C ARG A 111 4.92 -7.76 1.67
N LEU A 112 4.23 -6.74 2.19
CA LEU A 112 4.62 -5.35 1.98
C LEU A 112 5.96 -5.03 2.65
N VAL A 113 6.21 -5.58 3.83
CA VAL A 113 7.51 -5.45 4.49
C VAL A 113 8.62 -6.03 3.61
N GLU A 114 8.43 -7.23 3.09
CA GLU A 114 9.42 -7.90 2.24
C GLU A 114 9.69 -7.12 0.94
N LEU A 115 8.65 -6.60 0.30
CA LEU A 115 8.79 -5.76 -0.89
C LEU A 115 9.57 -4.48 -0.58
N ARG A 116 9.27 -3.83 0.55
CA ARG A 116 9.93 -2.58 0.92
C ARG A 116 11.39 -2.80 1.29
N ARG A 117 11.70 -3.92 1.93
CA ARG A 117 13.09 -4.32 2.19
C ARG A 117 13.87 -4.47 0.89
N GLY A 118 13.28 -5.07 -0.12
CA GLY A 118 13.88 -5.17 -1.43
C GLY A 118 14.24 -3.80 -2.01
N ASP A 119 13.38 -2.81 -1.84
CA ASP A 119 13.67 -1.43 -2.24
C ASP A 119 14.86 -0.85 -1.49
N PHE A 120 14.89 -0.99 -0.16
CA PHE A 120 15.95 -0.46 0.67
C PHE A 120 17.31 -1.09 0.34
N ASP A 121 17.32 -2.38 0.04
CA ASP A 121 18.53 -3.11 -0.32
C ASP A 121 19.07 -2.67 -1.69
N ARG A 122 18.18 -2.36 -2.62
CA ARG A 122 18.58 -1.96 -3.98
C ARG A 122 19.04 -0.51 -4.08
N GLU A 123 18.43 0.40 -3.34
CA GLU A 123 18.64 1.84 -3.51
C GLU A 123 18.81 2.61 -2.18
N PRO A 124 19.62 2.11 -1.22
CA PRO A 124 19.69 2.73 0.11
C PRO A 124 20.18 4.19 0.06
N ARG A 125 21.09 4.51 -0.84
CA ARG A 125 21.65 5.87 -0.94
C ARG A 125 20.65 6.89 -1.49
N ILE A 126 19.81 6.48 -2.42
CA ILE A 126 18.79 7.35 -3.01
C ILE A 126 17.74 7.68 -1.95
N LEU A 127 17.34 6.69 -1.15
CA LEU A 127 16.37 6.88 -0.07
C LEU A 127 16.91 7.82 1.01
N GLU A 128 18.17 7.67 1.40
CA GLU A 128 18.83 8.57 2.36
C GLU A 128 18.90 10.00 1.83
N MET A 129 19.20 10.19 0.54
CA MET A 129 19.24 11.51 -0.08
C MET A 129 17.87 12.16 -0.14
N ASP A 130 16.82 11.41 -0.40
CA ASP A 130 15.47 11.94 -0.43
C ASP A 130 15.01 12.38 0.97
N GLU A 131 15.32 11.62 2.01
CA GLU A 131 15.08 12.02 3.39
C GLU A 131 15.82 13.32 3.75
N TRP A 132 17.06 13.46 3.33
CA TRP A 132 17.86 14.66 3.52
C TRP A 132 17.23 15.90 2.89
N ARG A 133 16.65 15.77 1.73
CA ARG A 133 15.97 16.87 1.03
C ARG A 133 14.66 17.27 1.66
N MET A 134 14.03 16.37 2.38
CA MET A 134 12.76 16.60 3.07
C MET A 134 12.96 17.12 4.50
N ALA A 135 14.14 17.00 5.03
CA ALA A 135 14.51 17.54 6.33
C ALA A 135 14.91 19.01 6.20
#